data_dbb4422c28e9b49408376c97e9520e03
#
_entry.id   dbb4422c28e9b49408376c97e9520e03
#
_cell.length_a   1.000
_cell.length_b   1.000
_cell.length_c   1.000
_cell.angle_alpha   90.00
_cell.angle_beta   90.00
_cell.angle_gamma   90.00
#
_symmetry.space_group_name_H-M   'P 1'
#
loop_
_entity.id
_entity.type
_entity.pdbx_description
1 polymer ?
#
loop_
_entity_poly.entity_id
_entity_poly.type
_entity_poly.pdbx_seq_one_letter_code
_entity_poly.pdbx_strand_id
1 'polypeptide(L)'
;MNQISPLAYVHPEAKLGDNNIIGPFCFIDKNTVLGDNNVLQNSVTINRGARIGNNNEIFPGASLSTKPQDLKYKGEETICEIGDNNSIREFVTISRGTASKGTTIVGNNNLLMENMHIAHDCVIGSNIIIGNSTKIAGEVVVDDNAILSAEVLCHQFCRIGGYVMIQGGSRFSQDIPPYIIAGKHRLK
;
A
#
# COMPACT_ATOMS: atom_id res chain seq x y z
N MET A 1 23.45 -9.01 -6.85
CA MET A 1 23.92 -8.94 -5.43
C MET A 1 23.26 -7.77 -4.73
N ASN A 2 22.76 -7.95 -3.51
CA ASN A 2 22.08 -6.89 -2.76
C ASN A 2 23.07 -5.91 -2.12
N GLN A 3 22.69 -4.61 -2.06
CA GLN A 3 23.41 -3.57 -1.33
C GLN A 3 22.63 -3.25 -0.04
N ILE A 4 23.09 -3.76 1.09
CA ILE A 4 22.40 -3.62 2.38
C ILE A 4 23.25 -2.75 3.29
N SER A 5 22.68 -1.65 3.78
CA SER A 5 23.33 -0.78 4.77
C SER A 5 23.69 -1.59 6.03
N PRO A 6 24.88 -1.41 6.61
CA PRO A 6 25.23 -2.05 7.89
C PRO A 6 24.35 -1.58 9.07
N LEU A 7 23.59 -0.50 8.88
CA LEU A 7 22.63 0.02 9.88
C LEU A 7 21.21 -0.48 9.65
N ALA A 8 20.96 -1.31 8.63
CA ALA A 8 19.67 -1.95 8.41
C ALA A 8 19.60 -3.27 9.18
N TYR A 9 18.39 -3.61 9.62
CA TYR A 9 18.11 -4.93 10.17
C TYR A 9 17.29 -5.74 9.16
N VAL A 10 17.82 -6.89 8.77
CA VAL A 10 17.11 -7.87 7.94
C VAL A 10 17.04 -9.18 8.71
N HIS A 11 15.83 -9.63 9.01
CA HIS A 11 15.65 -10.90 9.74
C HIS A 11 16.22 -12.07 8.92
N PRO A 12 16.93 -13.02 9.53
CA PRO A 12 17.55 -14.14 8.80
C PRO A 12 16.58 -15.02 8.00
N GLU A 13 15.32 -15.08 8.38
CA GLU A 13 14.26 -15.81 7.66
C GLU A 13 13.59 -14.99 6.54
N ALA A 14 13.95 -13.71 6.36
CA ALA A 14 13.46 -12.93 5.25
C ALA A 14 14.10 -13.42 3.93
N LYS A 15 13.29 -13.55 2.90
CA LYS A 15 13.75 -13.98 1.56
C LYS A 15 13.86 -12.74 0.68
N LEU A 16 15.09 -12.45 0.26
CA LEU A 16 15.39 -11.34 -0.63
C LEU A 16 15.80 -11.90 -2.00
N GLY A 17 15.23 -11.33 -3.05
CA GLY A 17 15.71 -11.51 -4.42
C GLY A 17 17.04 -10.78 -4.64
N ASP A 18 17.36 -10.48 -5.88
CA ASP A 18 18.63 -9.89 -6.28
C ASP A 18 18.56 -8.38 -6.51
N ASN A 19 19.75 -7.74 -6.43
CA ASN A 19 19.98 -6.32 -6.76
C ASN A 19 19.12 -5.32 -5.96
N ASN A 20 18.69 -5.68 -4.78
CA ASN A 20 17.99 -4.76 -3.90
C ASN A 20 18.96 -3.77 -3.23
N ILE A 21 18.53 -2.52 -3.07
CA ILE A 21 19.23 -1.50 -2.29
C ILE A 21 18.40 -1.26 -1.01
N ILE A 22 19.02 -1.53 0.14
CA ILE A 22 18.37 -1.39 1.45
C ILE A 22 19.13 -0.35 2.26
N GLY A 23 18.50 0.81 2.43
CA GLY A 23 19.07 1.97 3.11
C GLY A 23 19.22 1.80 4.62
N PRO A 24 19.83 2.78 5.29
CA PRO A 24 20.05 2.73 6.73
C PRO A 24 18.74 2.77 7.51
N PHE A 25 18.75 2.14 8.69
CA PHE A 25 17.59 2.07 9.60
C PHE A 25 16.35 1.39 9.03
N CYS A 26 16.47 0.68 7.90
CA CYS A 26 15.41 -0.19 7.43
C CYS A 26 15.26 -1.39 8.37
N PHE A 27 14.02 -1.83 8.57
CA PHE A 27 13.66 -3.01 9.33
C PHE A 27 12.87 -3.96 8.43
N ILE A 28 13.38 -5.17 8.21
CA ILE A 28 12.69 -6.23 7.44
C ILE A 28 12.49 -7.42 8.37
N ASP A 29 11.21 -7.72 8.67
CA ASP A 29 10.82 -8.76 9.61
C ASP A 29 10.86 -10.16 8.97
N LYS A 30 10.74 -11.19 9.79
CA LYS A 30 10.59 -12.58 9.35
C LYS A 30 9.34 -12.78 8.46
N ASN A 31 9.29 -13.90 7.76
CA ASN A 31 8.17 -14.22 6.86
C ASN A 31 7.90 -13.12 5.83
N THR A 32 8.95 -12.42 5.38
CA THR A 32 8.92 -11.42 4.31
C THR A 32 9.54 -12.02 3.05
N VAL A 33 8.92 -11.74 1.90
CA VAL A 33 9.49 -12.01 0.58
C VAL A 33 9.59 -10.68 -0.16
N LEU A 34 10.79 -10.32 -0.59
CA LEU A 34 11.09 -9.16 -1.42
C LEU A 34 11.70 -9.65 -2.73
N GLY A 35 11.14 -9.28 -3.86
CA GLY A 35 11.63 -9.61 -5.19
C GLY A 35 12.94 -8.90 -5.53
N ASP A 36 13.16 -8.66 -6.82
CA ASP A 36 14.38 -8.11 -7.36
C ASP A 36 14.34 -6.61 -7.57
N ASN A 37 15.52 -5.97 -7.58
CA ASN A 37 15.72 -4.57 -7.98
C ASN A 37 14.88 -3.54 -7.19
N ASN A 38 14.49 -3.84 -5.97
CA ASN A 38 13.78 -2.88 -5.14
C ASN A 38 14.75 -1.91 -4.46
N VAL A 39 14.31 -0.67 -4.29
CA VAL A 39 15.02 0.37 -3.55
C VAL A 39 14.23 0.73 -2.30
N LEU A 40 14.74 0.35 -1.14
CA LEU A 40 14.24 0.79 0.16
C LEU A 40 15.14 1.93 0.64
N GLN A 41 14.59 3.14 0.69
CA GLN A 41 15.34 4.28 1.21
C GLN A 41 15.54 4.14 2.73
N ASN A 42 15.96 5.16 3.44
CA ASN A 42 16.18 5.04 4.88
C ASN A 42 14.87 4.87 5.69
N SER A 43 14.96 4.20 6.83
CA SER A 43 13.85 4.10 7.80
C SER A 43 12.56 3.47 7.27
N VAL A 44 12.67 2.59 6.27
CA VAL A 44 11.54 1.79 5.77
C VAL A 44 11.32 0.58 6.68
N THR A 45 10.06 0.30 7.01
CA THR A 45 9.67 -0.87 7.81
C THR A 45 8.84 -1.84 6.97
N ILE A 46 9.35 -3.05 6.79
CA ILE A 46 8.62 -4.15 6.16
C ILE A 46 8.29 -5.18 7.25
N ASN A 47 7.01 -5.27 7.60
CA ASN A 47 6.57 -6.19 8.63
C ASN A 47 6.30 -7.60 8.06
N ARG A 48 6.24 -8.58 8.94
CA ARG A 48 5.94 -9.97 8.59
C ARG A 48 4.70 -10.10 7.73
N GLY A 49 4.70 -11.08 6.85
CA GLY A 49 3.60 -11.35 5.92
C GLY A 49 3.66 -10.50 4.64
N ALA A 50 4.67 -9.66 4.45
CA ALA A 50 4.85 -8.93 3.20
C ALA A 50 5.30 -9.85 2.07
N ARG A 51 4.72 -9.67 0.89
CA ARG A 51 5.07 -10.28 -0.38
C ARG A 51 5.20 -9.15 -1.40
N ILE A 52 6.40 -8.70 -1.63
CA ILE A 52 6.70 -7.53 -2.47
C ILE A 52 7.39 -8.02 -3.74
N GLY A 53 6.88 -7.57 -4.89
CA GLY A 53 7.41 -7.89 -6.20
C GLY A 53 8.72 -7.16 -6.51
N ASN A 54 8.89 -6.73 -7.75
CA ASN A 54 10.14 -6.23 -8.30
C ASN A 54 10.08 -4.73 -8.61
N ASN A 55 11.25 -4.10 -8.69
CA ASN A 55 11.42 -2.72 -9.15
C ASN A 55 10.58 -1.68 -8.38
N ASN A 56 10.25 -1.91 -7.12
CA ASN A 56 9.56 -0.94 -6.30
C ASN A 56 10.53 0.05 -5.68
N GLU A 57 10.13 1.32 -5.60
CA GLU A 57 10.85 2.32 -4.82
C GLU A 57 10.02 2.70 -3.60
N ILE A 58 10.60 2.51 -2.40
CA ILE A 58 9.93 2.69 -1.11
C ILE A 58 10.67 3.77 -0.33
N PHE A 59 9.96 4.84 -0.02
CA PHE A 59 10.50 6.08 0.52
C PHE A 59 10.50 6.10 2.05
N PRO A 60 11.22 7.06 2.65
CA PRO A 60 11.47 7.09 4.10
C PRO A 60 10.19 7.05 4.94
N GLY A 61 10.24 6.27 6.01
CA GLY A 61 9.14 6.17 6.98
C GLY A 61 7.93 5.36 6.50
N ALA A 62 7.95 4.82 5.29
CA ALA A 62 6.89 3.91 4.85
C ALA A 62 6.88 2.63 5.70
N SER A 63 5.69 2.15 6.04
CA SER A 63 5.50 0.94 6.85
C SER A 63 4.50 -0.01 6.18
N LEU A 64 5.02 -1.11 5.66
CA LEU A 64 4.26 -2.06 4.85
C LEU A 64 3.95 -3.33 5.63
N SER A 65 2.82 -3.96 5.31
CA SER A 65 2.30 -5.14 5.99
C SER A 65 2.11 -4.92 7.50
N THR A 66 1.64 -3.73 7.89
CA THR A 66 1.39 -3.41 9.29
C THR A 66 0.31 -4.30 9.89
N LYS A 67 0.32 -4.43 11.21
CA LYS A 67 -0.76 -5.10 11.93
C LYS A 67 -2.09 -4.40 11.63
N PRO A 68 -3.15 -5.15 11.25
CA PRO A 68 -4.48 -4.57 11.04
C PRO A 68 -4.98 -3.79 12.25
N GLN A 69 -5.58 -2.62 12.00
CA GLN A 69 -6.23 -1.80 13.02
C GLN A 69 -7.71 -2.20 13.14
N ASP A 70 -7.97 -3.49 13.31
CA ASP A 70 -9.29 -4.07 13.50
C ASP A 70 -9.35 -4.76 14.88
N LEU A 71 -10.38 -4.42 15.65
CA LEU A 71 -10.60 -5.03 16.98
C LEU A 71 -10.86 -6.54 16.92
N LYS A 72 -11.28 -7.05 15.78
CA LYS A 72 -11.51 -8.48 15.55
C LYS A 72 -10.23 -9.25 15.26
N TYR A 73 -9.15 -8.57 14.88
CA TYR A 73 -7.88 -9.20 14.57
C TYR A 73 -7.25 -9.81 15.83
N LYS A 74 -7.04 -11.12 15.83
CA LYS A 74 -6.52 -11.88 16.97
C LYS A 74 -5.06 -12.32 16.80
N GLY A 75 -4.39 -11.90 15.73
CA GLY A 75 -3.00 -12.26 15.46
C GLY A 75 -2.85 -13.34 14.39
N GLU A 76 -3.86 -13.57 13.59
CA GLU A 76 -3.87 -14.54 12.49
C GLU A 76 -2.71 -14.29 11.52
N GLU A 77 -2.19 -15.37 10.94
CA GLU A 77 -1.19 -15.27 9.89
C GLU A 77 -1.85 -14.84 8.60
N THR A 78 -1.65 -13.57 8.26
CA THR A 78 -2.19 -12.91 7.08
C THR A 78 -1.09 -12.18 6.34
N ILE A 79 -1.35 -11.83 5.09
CA ILE A 79 -0.32 -11.28 4.20
C ILE A 79 -0.74 -9.92 3.60
N CYS A 80 0.27 -9.24 3.05
CA CYS A 80 0.12 -8.07 2.21
C CYS A 80 0.93 -8.32 0.93
N GLU A 81 0.26 -8.38 -0.20
CA GLU A 81 0.86 -8.54 -1.51
C GLU A 81 1.00 -7.19 -2.21
N ILE A 82 2.19 -6.88 -2.69
CA ILE A 82 2.50 -5.66 -3.45
C ILE A 82 3.20 -6.10 -4.72
N GLY A 83 2.67 -5.71 -5.86
CA GLY A 83 3.21 -6.07 -7.16
C GLY A 83 4.49 -5.32 -7.52
N ASP A 84 4.66 -5.05 -8.80
CA ASP A 84 5.89 -4.52 -9.38
C ASP A 84 5.78 -3.02 -9.71
N ASN A 85 6.92 -2.35 -9.81
CA ASN A 85 7.07 -0.99 -10.32
C ASN A 85 6.23 0.06 -9.55
N ASN A 86 5.98 -0.11 -8.27
CA ASN A 86 5.27 0.86 -7.47
C ASN A 86 6.22 1.90 -6.86
N SER A 87 5.77 3.16 -6.84
CA SER A 87 6.40 4.24 -6.06
C SER A 87 5.60 4.45 -4.78
N ILE A 88 6.16 4.05 -3.64
CA ILE A 88 5.52 4.10 -2.32
C ILE A 88 6.20 5.19 -1.51
N ARG A 89 5.56 6.36 -1.46
CA ARG A 89 6.13 7.59 -0.94
C ARG A 89 6.21 7.59 0.60
N GLU A 90 6.72 8.71 1.11
CA GLU A 90 7.05 8.90 2.53
C GLU A 90 5.84 8.64 3.42
N PHE A 91 6.08 7.94 4.53
CA PHE A 91 5.08 7.66 5.58
C PHE A 91 3.81 6.94 5.09
N VAL A 92 3.82 6.33 3.92
CA VAL A 92 2.74 5.46 3.48
C VAL A 92 2.62 4.28 4.44
N THR A 93 1.37 3.92 4.78
CA THR A 93 1.11 2.73 5.59
C THR A 93 0.14 1.79 4.88
N ILE A 94 0.49 0.50 4.83
CA ILE A 94 -0.35 -0.54 4.24
C ILE A 94 -0.50 -1.67 5.27
N SER A 95 -1.73 -1.94 5.70
CA SER A 95 -2.02 -3.05 6.60
C SER A 95 -2.12 -4.37 5.84
N ARG A 96 -1.66 -5.47 6.45
CA ARG A 96 -1.96 -6.81 5.92
C ARG A 96 -3.42 -7.18 6.16
N GLY A 97 -3.87 -8.30 5.58
CA GLY A 97 -5.25 -8.77 5.72
C GLY A 97 -5.62 -9.19 7.14
N THR A 98 -6.90 -9.50 7.33
CA THR A 98 -7.48 -10.12 8.52
C THR A 98 -8.02 -11.51 8.19
N ALA A 99 -8.68 -12.18 9.12
CA ALA A 99 -9.36 -13.44 8.87
C ALA A 99 -10.48 -13.34 7.81
N SER A 100 -10.91 -12.13 7.44
CA SER A 100 -11.97 -11.90 6.44
C SER A 100 -11.54 -12.37 5.05
N LYS A 101 -10.38 -11.87 4.56
CA LYS A 101 -9.84 -12.24 3.24
C LYS A 101 -8.42 -12.82 3.30
N GLY A 102 -7.75 -12.69 4.43
CA GLY A 102 -6.38 -13.17 4.62
C GLY A 102 -5.30 -12.31 3.97
N THR A 103 -5.65 -11.42 3.06
CA THR A 103 -4.68 -10.64 2.30
C THR A 103 -5.17 -9.25 1.95
N THR A 104 -4.25 -8.28 1.95
CA THR A 104 -4.38 -6.97 1.30
C THR A 104 -3.54 -7.00 0.04
N ILE A 105 -4.07 -6.55 -1.08
CA ILE A 105 -3.42 -6.61 -2.39
C ILE A 105 -3.23 -5.21 -2.96
N VAL A 106 -2.04 -4.94 -3.46
CA VAL A 106 -1.69 -3.76 -4.26
C VAL A 106 -1.07 -4.24 -5.57
N GLY A 107 -1.63 -3.84 -6.69
CA GLY A 107 -1.15 -4.22 -8.03
C GLY A 107 0.15 -3.54 -8.43
N ASN A 108 0.29 -3.23 -9.71
CA ASN A 108 1.53 -2.77 -10.31
C ASN A 108 1.45 -1.31 -10.77
N ASN A 109 2.60 -0.67 -10.94
CA ASN A 109 2.75 0.66 -11.55
C ASN A 109 1.95 1.75 -10.80
N ASN A 110 1.80 1.65 -9.48
CA ASN A 110 1.04 2.60 -8.69
C ASN A 110 1.93 3.72 -8.13
N LEU A 111 1.38 4.91 -8.03
CA LEU A 111 1.94 6.01 -7.26
C LEU A 111 1.12 6.21 -5.98
N LEU A 112 1.68 5.79 -4.86
CA LEU A 112 1.10 5.94 -3.53
C LEU A 112 1.78 7.13 -2.85
N MET A 113 1.10 8.28 -2.83
CA MET A 113 1.71 9.53 -2.37
C MET A 113 1.82 9.62 -0.86
N GLU A 114 2.54 10.62 -0.39
CA GLU A 114 2.91 10.83 1.01
C GLU A 114 1.73 10.68 1.99
N ASN A 115 2.01 9.98 3.12
CA ASN A 115 1.10 9.86 4.26
C ASN A 115 -0.27 9.24 3.95
N MET A 116 -0.42 8.53 2.81
CA MET A 116 -1.66 7.82 2.54
C MET A 116 -1.73 6.50 3.34
N HIS A 117 -2.92 5.95 3.48
CA HIS A 117 -3.16 4.69 4.20
C HIS A 117 -4.06 3.74 3.42
N ILE A 118 -3.66 2.48 3.34
CA ILE A 118 -4.49 1.36 2.88
C ILE A 118 -4.72 0.45 4.08
N ALA A 119 -5.99 0.30 4.49
CA ALA A 119 -6.37 -0.62 5.55
C ALA A 119 -6.38 -2.07 5.07
N HIS A 120 -6.74 -2.98 5.99
CA HIS A 120 -6.75 -4.42 5.79
C HIS A 120 -7.74 -4.89 4.72
N ASP A 121 -7.44 -5.99 4.07
CA ASP A 121 -8.32 -6.71 3.13
C ASP A 121 -8.73 -5.89 1.88
N CYS A 122 -8.03 -4.80 1.60
CA CYS A 122 -8.23 -4.00 0.39
C CYS A 122 -7.65 -4.69 -0.84
N VAL A 123 -8.24 -4.40 -1.99
CA VAL A 123 -7.71 -4.79 -3.31
C VAL A 123 -7.53 -3.52 -4.13
N ILE A 124 -6.28 -3.14 -4.34
CA ILE A 124 -5.89 -1.99 -5.14
C ILE A 124 -5.32 -2.50 -6.46
N GLY A 125 -5.90 -2.10 -7.56
CA GLY A 125 -5.48 -2.50 -8.91
C GLY A 125 -4.13 -1.90 -9.33
N SER A 126 -3.97 -1.71 -10.62
CA SER A 126 -2.73 -1.24 -11.24
C SER A 126 -2.90 0.12 -11.92
N ASN A 127 -1.79 0.84 -12.14
CA ASN A 127 -1.74 2.17 -12.75
C ASN A 127 -2.57 3.22 -11.99
N ILE A 128 -2.61 3.13 -10.68
CA ILE A 128 -3.42 3.97 -9.81
C ILE A 128 -2.55 5.09 -9.22
N ILE A 129 -3.14 6.27 -9.09
CA ILE A 129 -2.54 7.38 -8.34
C ILE A 129 -3.41 7.63 -7.10
N ILE A 130 -2.80 7.55 -5.92
CA ILE A 130 -3.45 7.88 -4.66
C ILE A 130 -2.73 9.06 -4.03
N GLY A 131 -3.43 10.19 -3.97
CA GLY A 131 -2.91 11.48 -3.50
C GLY A 131 -2.58 11.50 -2.00
N ASN A 132 -1.82 12.53 -1.63
CA ASN A 132 -1.34 12.73 -0.26
C ASN A 132 -2.45 12.65 0.78
N SER A 133 -2.16 12.03 1.91
CA SER A 133 -3.06 11.94 3.07
C SER A 133 -4.41 11.26 2.82
N THR A 134 -4.61 10.63 1.68
CA THR A 134 -5.80 9.82 1.39
C THR A 134 -5.87 8.61 2.33
N LYS A 135 -7.06 8.28 2.83
CA LYS A 135 -7.28 7.14 3.72
C LYS A 135 -8.32 6.20 3.13
N ILE A 136 -7.92 4.97 2.90
CA ILE A 136 -8.76 3.90 2.39
C ILE A 136 -9.04 2.94 3.53
N ALA A 137 -10.30 2.85 3.94
CA ALA A 137 -10.72 1.94 5.02
C ALA A 137 -10.74 0.48 4.56
N GLY A 138 -11.02 -0.45 5.48
CA GLY A 138 -10.93 -1.88 5.20
C GLY A 138 -11.88 -2.39 4.12
N GLU A 139 -11.44 -3.42 3.41
CA GLU A 139 -12.21 -4.16 2.39
C GLU A 139 -12.63 -3.34 1.16
N VAL A 140 -11.96 -2.21 0.91
CA VAL A 140 -12.20 -1.39 -0.28
C VAL A 140 -11.53 -2.01 -1.50
N VAL A 141 -12.21 -1.94 -2.64
CA VAL A 141 -11.68 -2.32 -3.95
C VAL A 141 -11.49 -1.07 -4.79
N VAL A 142 -10.30 -0.88 -5.36
CA VAL A 142 -10.00 0.18 -6.32
C VAL A 142 -9.58 -0.47 -7.63
N ASP A 143 -10.37 -0.27 -8.67
CA ASP A 143 -10.07 -0.83 -9.98
C ASP A 143 -8.95 -0.04 -10.69
N ASP A 144 -8.39 -0.61 -11.75
CA ASP A 144 -7.25 -0.08 -12.49
C ASP A 144 -7.46 1.34 -13.02
N ASN A 145 -6.36 2.09 -13.12
CA ASN A 145 -6.31 3.44 -13.70
C ASN A 145 -7.16 4.49 -12.97
N ALA A 146 -7.48 4.27 -11.72
CA ALA A 146 -8.17 5.26 -10.89
C ALA A 146 -7.20 6.33 -10.38
N ILE A 147 -7.69 7.56 -10.27
CA ILE A 147 -6.97 8.69 -9.66
C ILE A 147 -7.78 9.18 -8.47
N LEU A 148 -7.22 9.02 -7.28
CA LEU A 148 -7.74 9.58 -6.05
C LEU A 148 -6.85 10.78 -5.69
N SER A 149 -7.39 11.98 -5.75
CA SER A 149 -6.62 13.18 -5.38
C SER A 149 -6.32 13.20 -3.88
N ALA A 150 -5.64 14.25 -3.40
CA ALA A 150 -5.25 14.35 -2.00
C ALA A 150 -6.46 14.40 -1.04
N GLU A 151 -6.26 13.89 0.19
CA GLU A 151 -7.23 13.94 1.28
C GLU A 151 -8.60 13.30 0.99
N VAL A 152 -8.63 12.28 0.14
CA VAL A 152 -9.83 11.48 -0.08
C VAL A 152 -10.02 10.51 1.09
N LEU A 153 -11.25 10.44 1.63
CA LEU A 153 -11.63 9.50 2.67
C LEU A 153 -12.66 8.51 2.13
N CYS A 154 -12.25 7.26 2.00
CA CYS A 154 -13.08 6.17 1.51
C CYS A 154 -13.55 5.29 2.66
N HIS A 155 -14.87 5.14 2.82
CA HIS A 155 -15.45 4.25 3.82
C HIS A 155 -15.22 2.78 3.45
N GLN A 156 -15.23 1.91 4.46
CA GLN A 156 -15.07 0.46 4.28
C GLN A 156 -16.11 -0.14 3.31
N PHE A 157 -15.72 -1.21 2.63
CA PHE A 157 -16.53 -2.01 1.70
C PHE A 157 -16.91 -1.30 0.39
N CYS A 158 -16.47 -0.07 0.14
CA CYS A 158 -16.73 0.61 -1.12
C CYS A 158 -15.93 0.02 -2.27
N ARG A 159 -16.50 0.09 -3.48
CA ARG A 159 -15.78 -0.15 -4.74
C ARG A 159 -15.62 1.16 -5.51
N ILE A 160 -14.41 1.41 -5.95
CA ILE A 160 -14.06 2.54 -6.84
C ILE A 160 -13.76 1.95 -8.21
N GLY A 161 -14.59 2.29 -9.19
CA GLY A 161 -14.44 1.82 -10.57
C GLY A 161 -13.18 2.36 -11.23
N GLY A 162 -12.76 1.69 -12.31
CA GLY A 162 -11.59 2.10 -13.08
C GLY A 162 -11.81 3.40 -13.87
N TYR A 163 -10.69 4.07 -14.21
CA TYR A 163 -10.70 5.32 -14.98
C TYR A 163 -11.53 6.44 -14.34
N VAL A 164 -11.64 6.46 -13.02
CA VAL A 164 -12.28 7.54 -12.28
C VAL A 164 -11.25 8.58 -11.85
N MET A 165 -11.71 9.82 -11.66
CA MET A 165 -10.96 10.84 -10.95
C MET A 165 -11.78 11.31 -9.75
N ILE A 166 -11.27 11.09 -8.54
CA ILE A 166 -11.91 11.58 -7.31
C ILE A 166 -11.24 12.88 -6.89
N GLN A 167 -12.04 13.92 -6.75
CA GLN A 167 -11.56 15.26 -6.34
C GLN A 167 -11.04 15.26 -4.90
N GLY A 168 -10.01 16.07 -4.65
CA GLY A 168 -9.40 16.22 -3.33
C GLY A 168 -10.40 16.67 -2.25
N GLY A 169 -10.15 16.20 -1.02
CA GLY A 169 -11.02 16.49 0.12
C GLY A 169 -12.38 15.78 0.09
N SER A 170 -12.61 14.87 -0.85
CA SER A 170 -13.88 14.14 -0.96
C SER A 170 -14.00 13.06 0.10
N ARG A 171 -15.23 12.85 0.58
CA ARG A 171 -15.59 11.76 1.48
C ARG A 171 -16.76 11.00 0.89
N PHE A 172 -16.68 9.69 0.86
CA PHE A 172 -17.75 8.87 0.33
C PHE A 172 -17.86 7.54 1.06
N SER A 173 -19.11 7.02 1.08
CA SER A 173 -19.47 5.74 1.69
C SER A 173 -20.32 4.88 0.75
N GLN A 174 -20.24 5.15 -0.53
CA GLN A 174 -20.95 4.44 -1.60
C GLN A 174 -19.98 4.12 -2.72
N ASP A 175 -20.33 3.15 -3.53
CA ASP A 175 -19.54 2.78 -4.70
C ASP A 175 -19.48 3.92 -5.72
N ILE A 176 -18.34 4.04 -6.35
CA ILE A 176 -18.09 5.01 -7.42
C ILE A 176 -18.03 4.25 -8.75
N PRO A 177 -18.96 4.49 -9.68
CA PRO A 177 -18.94 3.82 -10.98
C PRO A 177 -17.73 4.25 -11.82
N PRO A 178 -17.28 3.42 -12.77
CA PRO A 178 -16.14 3.73 -13.62
C PRO A 178 -16.39 4.91 -14.57
N TYR A 179 -15.32 5.49 -15.11
CA TYR A 179 -15.31 6.53 -16.14
C TYR A 179 -15.97 7.86 -15.76
N ILE A 180 -15.96 8.22 -14.48
CA ILE A 180 -16.53 9.50 -14.02
C ILE A 180 -15.52 10.34 -13.24
N ILE A 181 -15.83 11.61 -13.12
CA ILE A 181 -15.21 12.51 -12.15
C ILE A 181 -16.17 12.58 -10.96
N ALA A 182 -15.72 12.12 -9.79
CA ALA A 182 -16.48 12.15 -8.55
C ALA A 182 -15.90 13.16 -7.57
N GLY A 183 -16.77 13.85 -6.83
CA GLY A 183 -16.32 14.80 -5.81
C GLY A 183 -17.42 15.73 -5.35
N LYS A 184 -17.11 16.55 -4.37
CA LYS A 184 -18.04 17.46 -3.75
C LYS A 184 -18.18 18.75 -4.56
N HIS A 185 -18.90 18.74 -5.68
CA HIS A 185 -19.42 19.96 -6.24
C HIS A 185 -20.84 20.21 -5.75
N ARG A 186 -20.99 21.11 -4.78
CA ARG A 186 -22.20 21.91 -4.75
C ARG A 186 -22.05 22.91 -5.90
N LEU A 187 -22.60 22.61 -7.05
CA LEU A 187 -23.02 23.66 -7.95
C LEU A 187 -24.05 24.48 -7.19
N LYS A 188 -23.73 25.74 -6.93
CA LYS A 188 -24.73 26.75 -6.51
C LYS A 188 -25.56 27.14 -7.71
#